data_0fd0eab717f381ed938dc6292549e783
#
_entry.id   0fd0eab717f381ed938dc6292549e783
#
_cell.length_a   1.000
_cell.length_b   1.000
_cell.length_c   1.000
_cell.angle_alpha   90.00
_cell.angle_beta   90.00
_cell.angle_gamma   90.00
#
_symmetry.space_group_name_H-M   'P 1'
#
loop_
_entity.id
_entity.type
_entity.pdbx_description
1 polymer ?
#
loop_
_entity_poly.entity_id
_entity_poly.type
_entity_poly.pdbx_seq_one_letter_code
_entity_poly.pdbx_strand_id
1 'polypeptide(L)'
;FTLSHSDPAIRKFWIEHGIQSRKICESFGRELGMPSTNNFWVPDGFKDTPVNRAAYRARLADSYDQIFAVPVDPRYDIDGMESKVFGIGLESCTIGSNEFYLGCALKHNTCLTLDTGHFHPTEVVSDKLSAVLQFVKGVMLHVSRPVRWDSDHVVILDDETKAITSEIMRGHYEDRVHIGLDFFD
;
A
#
# COMPACT_ATOMS: atom_id res chain seq x y z
N PHE A 1 -3.70 -5.11 16.43
CA PHE A 1 -3.75 -3.69 16.08
C PHE A 1 -2.41 -3.02 16.26
N THR A 2 -2.08 -2.12 15.35
CA THR A 2 -0.82 -1.39 15.29
C THR A 2 -1.08 0.13 15.30
N LEU A 3 -1.03 0.77 14.16
CA LEU A 3 -1.20 2.22 13.99
C LEU A 3 -2.62 2.73 14.35
N SER A 4 -3.64 1.87 14.38
CA SER A 4 -4.99 2.23 14.80
C SER A 4 -5.33 1.81 16.23
N HIS A 5 -4.38 1.29 17.00
CA HIS A 5 -4.61 0.79 18.36
C HIS A 5 -5.17 1.88 19.29
N SER A 6 -6.05 1.51 20.22
CA SER A 6 -6.63 2.46 21.19
C SER A 6 -5.62 2.97 22.21
N ASP A 7 -4.64 2.13 22.61
CA ASP A 7 -3.56 2.50 23.49
C ASP A 7 -2.53 3.39 22.76
N PRO A 8 -2.31 4.63 23.22
CA PRO A 8 -1.36 5.53 22.57
C PRO A 8 0.10 5.07 22.68
N ALA A 9 0.47 4.26 23.67
CA ALA A 9 1.83 3.75 23.80
C ALA A 9 2.14 2.73 22.69
N ILE A 10 1.18 1.87 22.36
CA ILE A 10 1.29 0.91 21.26
C ILE A 10 1.35 1.66 19.93
N ARG A 11 0.49 2.66 19.71
CA ARG A 11 0.57 3.47 18.49
C ARG A 11 1.91 4.19 18.37
N LYS A 12 2.43 4.77 19.46
CA LYS A 12 3.74 5.44 19.44
C LYS A 12 4.86 4.53 19.00
N PHE A 13 4.87 3.27 19.47
CA PHE A 13 5.86 2.28 19.02
C PHE A 13 5.79 2.08 17.49
N TRP A 14 4.58 1.90 16.94
CA TRP A 14 4.41 1.65 15.52
C TRP A 14 4.63 2.91 14.65
N ILE A 15 4.33 4.10 15.17
CA ILE A 15 4.66 5.37 14.51
C ILE A 15 6.18 5.50 14.39
N GLU A 16 6.92 5.26 15.48
CA GLU A 16 8.38 5.29 15.47
C GLU A 16 8.95 4.24 14.51
N HIS A 17 8.38 3.03 14.48
CA HIS A 17 8.73 1.99 13.53
C HIS A 17 8.56 2.48 12.08
N GLY A 18 7.41 3.08 11.75
CA GLY A 18 7.17 3.64 10.41
C GLY A 18 8.16 4.75 10.03
N ILE A 19 8.49 5.64 10.97
CA ILE A 19 9.51 6.68 10.77
C ILE A 19 10.88 6.04 10.47
N GLN A 20 11.27 5.01 11.23
CA GLN A 20 12.55 4.33 11.01
C GLN A 20 12.57 3.57 9.68
N SER A 21 11.47 2.92 9.27
CA SER A 21 11.37 2.26 7.95
C SER A 21 11.66 3.23 6.81
N ARG A 22 11.10 4.42 6.84
CA ARG A 22 11.37 5.47 5.84
C ARG A 22 12.83 5.91 5.82
N LYS A 23 13.45 6.10 6.99
CA LYS A 23 14.88 6.45 7.09
C LYS A 23 15.80 5.34 6.58
N ILE A 24 15.46 4.09 6.85
CA ILE A 24 16.19 2.93 6.33
C ILE A 24 16.07 2.87 4.81
N CYS A 25 14.87 3.06 4.27
CA CYS A 25 14.62 3.11 2.84
C CYS A 25 15.42 4.24 2.17
N GLU A 26 15.40 5.44 2.73
CA GLU A 26 16.23 6.57 2.28
C GLU A 26 17.72 6.22 2.28
N SER A 27 18.21 5.53 3.32
CA SER A 27 19.61 5.09 3.40
C SER A 27 19.95 4.11 2.27
N PHE A 28 19.08 3.14 1.99
CA PHE A 28 19.27 2.24 0.85
C PHE A 28 19.30 2.99 -0.47
N GLY A 29 18.38 3.92 -0.67
CA GLY A 29 18.36 4.74 -1.88
C GLY A 29 19.64 5.56 -2.07
N ARG A 30 20.19 6.12 -0.99
CA ARG A 30 21.45 6.86 -1.04
C ARG A 30 22.63 5.96 -1.43
N GLU A 31 22.73 4.77 -0.84
CA GLU A 31 23.79 3.81 -1.17
C GLU A 31 23.68 3.28 -2.61
N LEU A 32 22.45 3.08 -3.10
CA LEU A 32 22.20 2.61 -4.47
C LEU A 32 22.31 3.72 -5.52
N GLY A 33 22.28 4.99 -5.10
CA GLY A 33 22.25 6.15 -6.01
C GLY A 33 20.93 6.29 -6.79
N MET A 34 19.86 5.66 -6.32
CA MET A 34 18.53 5.70 -6.93
C MET A 34 17.45 5.51 -5.85
N PRO A 35 16.18 5.92 -6.10
CA PRO A 35 15.14 5.73 -5.09
C PRO A 35 14.94 4.27 -4.70
N SER A 36 14.79 4.02 -3.41
CA SER A 36 14.27 2.76 -2.87
C SER A 36 12.78 2.92 -2.55
N THR A 37 12.02 1.85 -2.52
CA THR A 37 10.59 1.88 -2.20
C THR A 37 10.34 1.38 -0.79
N ASN A 38 9.48 2.10 -0.05
CA ASN A 38 9.01 1.72 1.28
C ASN A 38 7.49 1.55 1.21
N ASN A 39 6.99 0.36 1.45
CA ASN A 39 5.56 0.09 1.37
C ASN A 39 4.95 -0.04 2.75
N PHE A 40 3.96 0.79 3.05
CA PHE A 40 3.16 0.70 4.27
C PHE A 40 1.98 -0.24 4.07
N TRP A 41 2.07 -1.41 4.67
CA TRP A 41 0.99 -2.37 4.78
C TRP A 41 0.66 -2.60 6.27
N VAL A 42 -0.59 -2.34 6.67
CA VAL A 42 -1.03 -2.39 8.07
C VAL A 42 -2.12 -3.44 8.23
N PRO A 43 -1.90 -4.48 9.07
CA PRO A 43 -2.82 -5.60 9.19
C PRO A 43 -4.06 -5.31 10.05
N ASP A 44 -4.29 -4.08 10.46
CA ASP A 44 -5.35 -3.72 11.40
C ASP A 44 -6.75 -4.00 10.86
N GLY A 45 -7.51 -4.78 11.60
CA GLY A 45 -8.87 -5.16 11.24
C GLY A 45 -9.58 -5.99 12.30
N PHE A 46 -10.79 -6.44 11.98
CA PHE A 46 -11.64 -7.25 12.87
C PHE A 46 -12.31 -8.39 12.11
N LYS A 47 -12.53 -9.51 12.82
CA LYS A 47 -13.46 -10.56 12.37
C LYS A 47 -14.90 -10.08 12.32
N ASP A 48 -15.31 -9.26 13.30
CA ASP A 48 -16.64 -8.70 13.42
C ASP A 48 -16.62 -7.20 13.10
N THR A 49 -17.79 -6.66 12.78
CA THR A 49 -17.92 -5.23 12.56
C THR A 49 -17.78 -4.49 13.90
N PRO A 50 -16.79 -3.62 14.07
CA PRO A 50 -16.63 -2.84 15.29
C PRO A 50 -17.74 -1.80 15.42
N VAL A 51 -18.10 -1.46 16.64
CA VAL A 51 -19.14 -0.45 16.95
C VAL A 51 -18.79 0.92 16.34
N ASN A 52 -17.52 1.28 16.32
CA ASN A 52 -17.09 2.59 15.83
C ASN A 52 -15.89 2.47 14.90
N ARG A 53 -16.13 2.17 13.61
CA ARG A 53 -15.09 2.13 12.57
C ARG A 53 -14.36 3.46 12.42
N ALA A 54 -15.08 4.56 12.54
CA ALA A 54 -14.53 5.91 12.35
C ALA A 54 -13.42 6.22 13.35
N ALA A 55 -13.56 5.81 14.61
CA ALA A 55 -12.55 6.03 15.63
C ALA A 55 -11.22 5.32 15.34
N TYR A 56 -11.26 4.10 14.78
CA TYR A 56 -10.06 3.37 14.37
C TYR A 56 -9.40 4.03 13.16
N ARG A 57 -10.19 4.43 12.16
CA ARG A 57 -9.69 5.13 10.97
C ARG A 57 -9.10 6.50 11.32
N ALA A 58 -9.73 7.23 12.25
CA ALA A 58 -9.18 8.50 12.73
C ALA A 58 -7.81 8.32 13.39
N ARG A 59 -7.64 7.28 14.22
CA ARG A 59 -6.32 6.96 14.82
C ARG A 59 -5.29 6.53 13.79
N LEU A 60 -5.69 5.76 12.78
CA LEU A 60 -4.80 5.37 11.69
C LEU A 60 -4.34 6.60 10.90
N ALA A 61 -5.26 7.51 10.57
CA ALA A 61 -4.94 8.75 9.87
C ALA A 61 -4.00 9.64 10.69
N ASP A 62 -4.27 9.83 11.98
CA ASP A 62 -3.41 10.58 12.91
C ASP A 62 -2.00 9.98 13.00
N SER A 63 -1.90 8.64 13.03
CA SER A 63 -0.61 7.96 13.05
C SER A 63 0.20 8.19 11.78
N TYR A 64 -0.45 8.17 10.61
CA TYR A 64 0.21 8.52 9.35
C TYR A 64 0.60 9.99 9.29
N ASP A 65 -0.23 10.89 9.80
CA ASP A 65 0.13 12.31 9.89
C ASP A 65 1.43 12.51 10.68
N GLN A 66 1.61 11.79 11.79
CA GLN A 66 2.83 11.83 12.58
C GLN A 66 4.04 11.21 11.87
N ILE A 67 3.87 10.09 11.16
CA ILE A 67 4.93 9.45 10.38
C ILE A 67 5.42 10.38 9.27
N PHE A 68 4.50 10.95 8.49
CA PHE A 68 4.82 11.80 7.35
C PHE A 68 5.23 13.23 7.74
N ALA A 69 5.01 13.65 8.99
CA ALA A 69 5.58 14.89 9.52
C ALA A 69 7.12 14.84 9.62
N VAL A 70 7.72 13.66 9.66
CA VAL A 70 9.18 13.49 9.65
C VAL A 70 9.66 13.43 8.19
N PRO A 71 10.44 14.42 7.72
CA PRO A 71 10.87 14.44 6.33
C PRO A 71 11.91 13.36 6.04
N VAL A 72 11.87 12.84 4.82
CA VAL A 72 12.91 12.06 4.15
C VAL A 72 13.18 12.68 2.78
N ASP A 73 14.31 12.38 2.18
CA ASP A 73 14.66 12.92 0.87
C ASP A 73 13.95 12.12 -0.25
N PRO A 74 13.00 12.73 -0.98
CA PRO A 74 12.21 12.04 -2.00
C PRO A 74 13.04 11.58 -3.23
N ARG A 75 14.30 11.97 -3.31
CA ARG A 75 15.22 11.45 -4.33
C ARG A 75 15.66 10.03 -4.04
N TYR A 76 15.52 9.58 -2.79
CA TYR A 76 16.03 8.30 -2.32
C TYR A 76 14.98 7.41 -1.64
N ASP A 77 13.79 7.97 -1.37
CA ASP A 77 12.68 7.26 -0.76
C ASP A 77 11.38 7.48 -1.53
N ILE A 78 10.70 6.38 -1.87
CA ILE A 78 9.38 6.37 -2.46
C ILE A 78 8.44 5.62 -1.53
N ASP A 79 7.60 6.36 -0.83
CA ASP A 79 6.58 5.77 0.03
C ASP A 79 5.38 5.30 -0.80
N GLY A 80 4.97 4.05 -0.59
CA GLY A 80 3.72 3.46 -1.05
C GLY A 80 2.80 3.16 0.12
N MET A 81 1.51 3.22 -0.12
CA MET A 81 0.47 2.92 0.88
C MET A 81 -0.47 1.86 0.35
N GLU A 82 -0.50 0.73 1.02
CA GLU A 82 -1.22 -0.47 0.60
C GLU A 82 -2.42 -0.76 1.48
N SER A 83 -3.54 -1.09 0.85
CA SER A 83 -4.73 -1.53 1.55
C SER A 83 -4.57 -2.96 2.06
N LYS A 84 -5.10 -3.25 3.26
CA LYS A 84 -5.33 -4.62 3.71
C LYS A 84 -6.69 -5.07 3.20
N VAL A 85 -6.72 -6.19 2.50
CA VAL A 85 -7.96 -6.85 2.12
C VAL A 85 -8.45 -7.75 3.28
N PHE A 86 -9.71 -8.19 3.21
CA PHE A 86 -10.22 -9.21 4.14
C PHE A 86 -9.50 -10.56 3.93
N GLY A 87 -9.46 -11.37 4.94
CA GLY A 87 -8.79 -12.67 4.99
C GLY A 87 -7.91 -12.79 6.23
N ILE A 88 -7.51 -14.00 6.58
CA ILE A 88 -6.68 -14.29 7.77
C ILE A 88 -7.20 -13.57 9.03
N GLY A 89 -8.48 -13.76 9.34
CA GLY A 89 -9.11 -13.22 10.54
C GLY A 89 -9.64 -11.78 10.43
N LEU A 90 -9.65 -11.16 9.26
CA LEU A 90 -10.11 -9.79 9.04
C LEU A 90 -11.30 -9.71 8.06
N GLU A 91 -12.16 -10.71 8.08
CA GLU A 91 -13.22 -10.92 7.08
C GLU A 91 -14.32 -9.86 7.10
N SER A 92 -14.55 -9.22 8.24
CA SER A 92 -15.66 -8.27 8.38
C SER A 92 -15.26 -6.81 8.29
N CYS A 93 -14.04 -6.47 8.67
CA CYS A 93 -13.60 -5.08 8.67
C CYS A 93 -12.08 -4.97 8.59
N THR A 94 -11.58 -4.39 7.51
CA THR A 94 -10.24 -3.83 7.45
C THR A 94 -10.29 -2.33 7.78
N ILE A 95 -9.38 -1.85 8.62
CA ILE A 95 -9.37 -0.42 8.99
C ILE A 95 -8.89 0.42 7.81
N GLY A 96 -7.77 0.04 7.19
CA GLY A 96 -7.24 0.66 5.99
C GLY A 96 -7.79 0.00 4.72
N SER A 97 -8.96 0.46 4.25
CA SER A 97 -9.50 0.06 2.95
C SER A 97 -8.78 0.77 1.79
N ASN A 98 -9.02 0.33 0.56
CA ASN A 98 -8.44 0.96 -0.62
C ASN A 98 -8.79 2.46 -0.71
N GLU A 99 -10.03 2.84 -0.40
CA GLU A 99 -10.47 4.25 -0.40
C GLU A 99 -9.76 5.07 0.68
N PHE A 100 -9.51 4.46 1.85
CA PHE A 100 -8.76 5.12 2.92
C PHE A 100 -7.34 5.43 2.46
N TYR A 101 -6.65 4.45 1.88
CA TYR A 101 -5.26 4.63 1.44
C TYR A 101 -5.13 5.51 0.19
N LEU A 102 -6.11 5.49 -0.71
CA LEU A 102 -6.16 6.48 -1.80
C LEU A 102 -6.25 7.91 -1.23
N GLY A 103 -7.12 8.13 -0.23
CA GLY A 103 -7.20 9.42 0.47
C GLY A 103 -5.89 9.80 1.18
N CYS A 104 -5.22 8.84 1.83
CA CYS A 104 -3.94 9.06 2.48
C CYS A 104 -2.82 9.37 1.47
N ALA A 105 -2.74 8.63 0.37
CA ALA A 105 -1.75 8.85 -0.69
C ALA A 105 -1.87 10.26 -1.28
N LEU A 106 -3.10 10.73 -1.51
CA LEU A 106 -3.37 12.10 -1.95
C LEU A 106 -2.94 13.13 -0.90
N LYS A 107 -3.28 12.90 0.37
CA LYS A 107 -2.98 13.82 1.48
C LYS A 107 -1.48 13.98 1.71
N HIS A 108 -0.73 12.90 1.63
CA HIS A 108 0.70 12.85 1.93
C HIS A 108 1.59 12.90 0.70
N ASN A 109 1.01 12.98 -0.49
CA ASN A 109 1.73 12.97 -1.77
C ASN A 109 2.65 11.75 -1.92
N THR A 110 2.12 10.56 -1.61
CA THR A 110 2.80 9.27 -1.74
C THR A 110 2.30 8.49 -2.96
N CYS A 111 2.89 7.34 -3.24
CA CYS A 111 2.31 6.37 -4.16
C CYS A 111 1.15 5.63 -3.50
N LEU A 112 0.18 5.20 -4.30
CA LEU A 112 -0.79 4.18 -3.90
C LEU A 112 -0.25 2.81 -4.29
N THR A 113 -0.25 1.86 -3.37
CA THR A 113 0.09 0.47 -3.71
C THR A 113 -1.18 -0.27 -4.11
N LEU A 114 -1.12 -0.87 -5.30
CA LEU A 114 -2.14 -1.77 -5.83
C LEU A 114 -1.57 -3.17 -5.84
N ASP A 115 -2.15 -4.05 -5.04
CA ASP A 115 -1.82 -5.47 -5.02
C ASP A 115 -2.80 -6.24 -5.92
N THR A 116 -2.28 -7.10 -6.77
CA THR A 116 -3.09 -7.86 -7.74
C THR A 116 -3.97 -8.92 -7.08
N GLY A 117 -3.68 -9.29 -5.83
CA GLY A 117 -4.48 -10.21 -5.02
C GLY A 117 -5.58 -9.56 -4.18
N HIS A 118 -5.60 -8.23 -4.07
CA HIS A 118 -6.47 -7.53 -3.12
C HIS A 118 -7.84 -7.12 -3.67
N PHE A 119 -8.14 -7.40 -4.92
CA PHE A 119 -9.39 -6.99 -5.54
C PHE A 119 -10.27 -8.18 -5.92
N HIS A 120 -11.58 -7.92 -6.00
CA HIS A 120 -12.50 -8.92 -6.50
C HIS A 120 -12.11 -9.33 -7.94
N PRO A 121 -12.28 -10.60 -8.37
CA PRO A 121 -11.88 -11.04 -9.71
C PRO A 121 -12.51 -10.26 -10.89
N THR A 122 -13.58 -9.50 -10.64
CA THR A 122 -14.19 -8.60 -11.63
C THR A 122 -13.63 -7.18 -11.59
N GLU A 123 -12.73 -6.86 -10.67
CA GLU A 123 -12.07 -5.57 -10.53
C GLU A 123 -10.59 -5.69 -10.87
N VAL A 124 -10.26 -5.66 -12.13
CA VAL A 124 -8.90 -5.86 -12.63
C VAL A 124 -7.99 -4.65 -12.32
N VAL A 125 -6.76 -4.93 -11.93
CA VAL A 125 -5.78 -3.88 -11.58
C VAL A 125 -5.34 -3.08 -12.80
N SER A 126 -5.31 -3.70 -13.98
CA SER A 126 -5.00 -3.03 -15.24
C SER A 126 -5.91 -1.82 -15.51
N ASP A 127 -7.21 -1.93 -15.19
CA ASP A 127 -8.17 -0.82 -15.34
C ASP A 127 -7.97 0.29 -14.28
N LYS A 128 -7.39 -0.05 -13.13
CA LYS A 128 -7.18 0.91 -12.04
C LYS A 128 -5.99 1.85 -12.28
N LEU A 129 -4.99 1.43 -13.05
CA LEU A 129 -3.74 2.17 -13.23
C LEU A 129 -3.97 3.59 -13.77
N SER A 130 -4.57 3.69 -14.94
CA SER A 130 -4.82 4.99 -15.57
C SER A 130 -5.80 5.85 -14.77
N ALA A 131 -6.72 5.23 -14.02
CA ALA A 131 -7.66 5.93 -13.17
C ALA A 131 -6.96 6.60 -11.97
N VAL A 132 -6.18 5.83 -11.18
CA VAL A 132 -5.52 6.37 -9.98
C VAL A 132 -4.38 7.32 -10.31
N LEU A 133 -3.67 7.10 -11.41
CA LEU A 133 -2.57 7.96 -11.88
C LEU A 133 -3.02 9.35 -12.34
N GLN A 134 -4.34 9.61 -12.46
CA GLN A 134 -4.86 10.98 -12.60
C GLN A 134 -4.68 11.81 -11.33
N PHE A 135 -4.56 11.17 -10.18
CA PHE A 135 -4.65 11.84 -8.87
C PHE A 135 -3.39 11.67 -8.02
N VAL A 136 -2.77 10.48 -8.02
CA VAL A 136 -1.57 10.19 -7.22
C VAL A 136 -0.29 10.39 -8.03
N LYS A 137 0.81 10.67 -7.36
CA LYS A 137 2.11 10.88 -8.03
C LYS A 137 2.64 9.63 -8.74
N GLY A 138 2.29 8.43 -8.22
CA GLY A 138 2.72 7.15 -8.76
C GLY A 138 1.97 5.99 -8.13
N VAL A 139 2.19 4.82 -8.67
CA VAL A 139 1.64 3.56 -8.18
C VAL A 139 2.79 2.60 -7.89
N MET A 140 2.72 1.94 -6.75
CA MET A 140 3.49 0.73 -6.49
C MET A 140 2.61 -0.47 -6.82
N LEU A 141 3.09 -1.39 -7.63
CA LEU A 141 2.40 -2.65 -7.92
C LEU A 141 3.03 -3.77 -7.10
N HIS A 142 2.24 -4.37 -6.25
CA HIS A 142 2.53 -5.68 -5.71
C HIS A 142 1.91 -6.72 -6.65
N VAL A 143 2.78 -7.48 -7.32
CA VAL A 143 2.37 -8.44 -8.33
C VAL A 143 2.50 -9.84 -7.75
N SER A 144 1.35 -10.42 -7.44
CA SER A 144 1.18 -11.79 -6.95
C SER A 144 0.11 -12.51 -7.78
N ARG A 145 -0.04 -13.81 -7.62
CA ARG A 145 -1.10 -14.58 -8.23
C ARG A 145 -2.04 -15.11 -7.14
N PRO A 146 -3.23 -14.53 -6.98
CA PRO A 146 -4.21 -15.03 -6.03
C PRO A 146 -4.82 -16.33 -6.55
N VAL A 147 -4.93 -17.33 -5.67
CA VAL A 147 -5.61 -18.60 -5.94
C VAL A 147 -6.76 -18.76 -4.94
N ARG A 148 -7.97 -18.39 -5.35
CA ARG A 148 -9.22 -18.38 -4.56
C ARG A 148 -9.28 -17.29 -3.47
N TRP A 149 -8.18 -16.75 -3.03
CA TRP A 149 -8.04 -15.70 -2.03
C TRP A 149 -6.67 -15.03 -2.20
N ASP A 150 -6.36 -14.03 -1.40
CA ASP A 150 -5.07 -13.33 -1.37
C ASP A 150 -3.98 -14.27 -0.83
N SER A 151 -3.42 -15.10 -1.70
CA SER A 151 -2.54 -16.22 -1.34
C SER A 151 -1.11 -16.10 -1.86
N ASP A 152 -0.79 -15.05 -2.55
CA ASP A 152 0.55 -14.64 -2.98
C ASP A 152 1.39 -15.75 -3.63
N HIS A 153 0.82 -16.43 -4.62
CA HIS A 153 1.59 -17.38 -5.42
C HIS A 153 2.44 -16.70 -6.49
N VAL A 154 3.45 -17.43 -6.95
CA VAL A 154 4.31 -17.00 -8.06
C VAL A 154 3.49 -16.54 -9.26
N VAL A 155 3.85 -15.38 -9.77
CA VAL A 155 3.23 -14.76 -10.94
C VAL A 155 3.46 -15.60 -12.19
N ILE A 156 2.42 -15.70 -12.99
CA ILE A 156 2.47 -16.31 -14.33
C ILE A 156 2.12 -15.25 -15.37
N LEU A 157 2.52 -15.45 -16.61
CA LEU A 157 2.16 -14.58 -17.73
C LEU A 157 0.72 -14.87 -18.20
N ASP A 158 -0.25 -14.51 -17.38
CA ASP A 158 -1.67 -14.61 -17.69
C ASP A 158 -2.20 -13.35 -18.41
N ASP A 159 -3.49 -13.32 -18.66
CA ASP A 159 -4.10 -12.21 -19.39
C ASP A 159 -4.11 -10.90 -18.58
N GLU A 160 -4.25 -10.96 -17.25
CA GLU A 160 -4.17 -9.77 -16.40
C GLU A 160 -2.75 -9.19 -16.35
N THR A 161 -1.74 -10.03 -16.20
CA THR A 161 -0.34 -9.59 -16.22
C THR A 161 0.02 -8.90 -17.55
N LYS A 162 -0.46 -9.46 -18.69
CA LYS A 162 -0.32 -8.83 -20.01
C LYS A 162 -1.07 -7.52 -20.11
N ALA A 163 -2.30 -7.44 -19.56
CA ALA A 163 -3.12 -6.24 -19.57
C ALA A 163 -2.47 -5.13 -18.75
N ILE A 164 -1.95 -5.42 -17.54
CA ILE A 164 -1.19 -4.48 -16.71
C ILE A 164 0.00 -3.91 -17.49
N THR A 165 0.82 -4.79 -18.07
CA THR A 165 1.99 -4.38 -18.88
C THR A 165 1.58 -3.50 -20.06
N SER A 166 0.49 -3.88 -20.75
CA SER A 166 -0.03 -3.12 -21.88
C SER A 166 -0.52 -1.74 -21.47
N GLU A 167 -1.16 -1.62 -20.30
CA GLU A 167 -1.65 -0.32 -19.80
C GLU A 167 -0.50 0.59 -19.40
N ILE A 168 0.54 0.07 -18.75
CA ILE A 168 1.75 0.82 -18.42
C ILE A 168 2.39 1.39 -19.70
N MET A 169 2.57 0.55 -20.73
CA MET A 169 3.20 0.95 -21.99
C MET A 169 2.35 1.96 -22.77
N ARG A 170 1.02 1.76 -22.84
CA ARG A 170 0.11 2.68 -23.54
C ARG A 170 0.05 4.05 -22.90
N GLY A 171 0.08 4.09 -21.57
CA GLY A 171 0.00 5.32 -20.79
C GLY A 171 1.34 6.05 -20.63
N HIS A 172 2.45 5.41 -21.05
CA HIS A 172 3.81 5.88 -20.77
C HIS A 172 4.02 6.12 -19.28
N TYR A 173 3.68 5.09 -18.46
CA TYR A 173 3.72 5.17 -16.99
C TYR A 173 4.98 4.56 -16.39
N GLU A 174 5.99 4.22 -17.18
CA GLU A 174 7.22 3.51 -16.78
C GLU A 174 7.95 4.21 -15.63
N ASP A 175 7.92 5.55 -15.62
CA ASP A 175 8.56 6.37 -14.58
C ASP A 175 7.67 6.57 -13.34
N ARG A 176 6.42 6.12 -13.37
CA ARG A 176 5.42 6.34 -12.32
C ARG A 176 4.86 5.06 -11.72
N VAL A 177 5.20 3.91 -12.29
CA VAL A 177 4.77 2.60 -11.82
C VAL A 177 5.98 1.81 -11.35
N HIS A 178 6.03 1.52 -10.06
CA HIS A 178 7.11 0.77 -9.42
C HIS A 178 6.61 -0.64 -9.14
N ILE A 179 7.27 -1.65 -9.70
CA ILE A 179 6.83 -3.04 -9.64
C ILE A 179 7.62 -3.81 -8.59
N GLY A 180 6.92 -4.41 -7.64
CA GLY A 180 7.44 -5.38 -6.69
C GLY A 180 6.77 -6.74 -6.90
N LEU A 181 7.55 -7.81 -6.92
CA LEU A 181 7.02 -9.17 -6.89
C LEU A 181 6.75 -9.53 -5.43
N ASP A 182 5.54 -9.95 -5.13
CA ASP A 182 5.07 -10.28 -3.78
C ASP A 182 4.50 -11.70 -3.78
N PHE A 183 5.33 -12.67 -3.44
CA PHE A 183 4.92 -14.07 -3.38
C PHE A 183 5.80 -14.89 -2.43
N PHE A 184 5.27 -16.04 -1.96
CA PHE A 184 5.88 -16.91 -0.94
C PHE A 184 6.27 -18.30 -1.42
N ASP A 185 6.17 -18.66 -2.65
CA ASP A 185 6.51 -20.00 -3.17
C ASP A 185 8.00 -20.32 -3.18
#